data_8d878f8bdddac3ac0c681669a6319d0e
#
_entry.id   8d878f8bdddac3ac0c681669a6319d0e
#
_cell.length_a   1.000
_cell.length_b   1.000
_cell.length_c   1.000
_cell.angle_alpha   90.00
_cell.angle_beta   90.00
_cell.angle_gamma   90.00
#
_symmetry.space_group_name_H-M   'P 1'
#
loop_
_entity.id
_entity.type
_entity.pdbx_description
1 polymer ?
#
loop_
_entity_poly.entity_id
_entity_poly.type
_entity_poly.pdbx_seq_one_letter_code
_entity_poly.pdbx_strand_id
1 'polypeptide(L)'
;MKANMPADAQQRAASTYNAAADFFDASPLSFWDYFGRRTIELASIPIGSRVLDVCCGTGASALPAAEAVGQTGVVIGVDLAEELLKLARTKATQRRVRNIEFQLGDMLSLRFPVASFDAVVCVFGIFFVPDMAKAVSELWNRIRPGGKLALTTWGPNFCEPANNVFWRSIENIRPDLYKAFNPWDRIDNPASLRKILDEAGIASPTIIAENRFHPIKSAEDWWAIVLGSGYRGTIEQLTPAERQAVKEANLASIRDEEISAVETNVLYALATKPHTVTV
;
A
#
# COMPACT_ATOMS: atom_id res chain seq x y z
N MET A 1 23.90 -2.77 23.03
CA MET A 1 23.30 -3.65 22.02
C MET A 1 22.63 -2.77 20.98
N LYS A 2 23.21 -2.63 19.78
CA LYS A 2 22.57 -1.90 18.67
C LYS A 2 21.47 -2.82 18.10
N ALA A 3 20.22 -2.44 18.30
CA ALA A 3 19.09 -3.14 17.73
C ALA A 3 19.16 -3.11 16.20
N ASN A 4 19.19 -4.28 15.59
CA ASN A 4 19.13 -4.47 14.14
C ASN A 4 17.67 -4.27 13.67
N MET A 5 17.15 -3.04 13.87
CA MET A 5 15.74 -2.66 13.65
C MET A 5 15.24 -2.70 12.20
N PRO A 6 16.06 -2.46 11.13
CA PRO A 6 15.53 -2.44 9.77
C PRO A 6 15.14 -3.83 9.23
N ALA A 7 15.98 -4.84 9.41
CA ALA A 7 15.74 -6.19 8.86
C ALA A 7 14.50 -6.89 9.46
N ASP A 8 14.25 -6.68 10.74
CA ASP A 8 13.11 -7.29 11.45
C ASP A 8 11.75 -6.69 11.02
N ALA A 9 11.67 -5.37 10.77
CA ALA A 9 10.43 -4.73 10.31
C ALA A 9 10.06 -5.16 8.87
N GLN A 10 11.03 -5.25 7.98
CA GLN A 10 10.84 -5.71 6.60
C GLN A 10 10.42 -7.18 6.56
N GLN A 11 11.07 -8.03 7.36
CA GLN A 11 10.73 -9.44 7.44
C GLN A 11 9.31 -9.64 8.01
N ARG A 12 8.90 -8.84 8.99
CA ARG A 12 7.52 -8.86 9.51
C ARG A 12 6.52 -8.43 8.46
N ALA A 13 6.79 -7.37 7.70
CA ALA A 13 5.92 -6.93 6.61
C ALA A 13 5.78 -8.02 5.55
N ALA A 14 6.89 -8.58 5.06
CA ALA A 14 6.88 -9.67 4.09
C ALA A 14 6.10 -10.89 4.60
N SER A 15 6.31 -11.30 5.86
CA SER A 15 5.59 -12.42 6.48
C SER A 15 4.08 -12.16 6.57
N THR A 16 3.70 -10.95 7.00
CA THR A 16 2.29 -10.54 7.10
C THR A 16 1.58 -10.60 5.76
N TYR A 17 2.18 -10.02 4.71
CA TYR A 17 1.56 -9.95 3.40
C TYR A 17 1.64 -11.27 2.62
N ASN A 18 2.67 -12.10 2.83
CA ASN A 18 2.66 -13.48 2.33
C ASN A 18 1.53 -14.30 2.95
N ALA A 19 1.27 -14.15 4.25
CA ALA A 19 0.15 -14.82 4.91
C ALA A 19 -1.22 -14.25 4.48
N ALA A 20 -1.31 -12.96 4.14
CA ALA A 20 -2.53 -12.32 3.70
C ALA A 20 -2.93 -12.65 2.25
N ALA A 21 -2.04 -13.27 1.47
CA ALA A 21 -2.21 -13.47 0.03
C ALA A 21 -3.47 -14.31 -0.31
N ASP A 22 -3.89 -15.22 0.58
CA ASP A 22 -5.09 -16.05 0.42
C ASP A 22 -6.41 -15.24 0.40
N PHE A 23 -6.41 -14.03 0.98
CA PHE A 23 -7.56 -13.13 1.05
C PHE A 23 -7.32 -11.78 0.37
N PHE A 24 -6.10 -11.45 -0.03
CA PHE A 24 -5.72 -10.10 -0.48
C PHE A 24 -6.55 -9.60 -1.66
N ASP A 25 -6.89 -10.46 -2.61
CA ASP A 25 -7.73 -10.16 -3.78
C ASP A 25 -9.20 -10.55 -3.57
N ALA A 26 -9.64 -10.84 -2.34
CA ALA A 26 -11.04 -11.13 -2.05
C ALA A 26 -11.94 -9.90 -2.33
N SER A 27 -13.18 -10.14 -2.76
CA SER A 27 -14.13 -9.09 -3.13
C SER A 27 -14.26 -7.96 -2.10
N PRO A 28 -14.28 -8.23 -0.77
CA PRO A 28 -14.33 -7.18 0.26
C PRO A 28 -13.10 -6.26 0.30
N LEU A 29 -12.00 -6.62 -0.36
CA LEU A 29 -10.79 -5.82 -0.45
C LEU A 29 -10.62 -5.13 -1.82
N SER A 30 -11.69 -5.02 -2.61
CA SER A 30 -11.66 -4.36 -3.94
C SER A 30 -11.23 -2.90 -3.91
N PHE A 31 -11.13 -2.27 -2.75
CA PHE A 31 -10.55 -0.93 -2.59
C PHE A 31 -9.07 -0.86 -2.99
N TRP A 32 -8.30 -1.97 -2.92
CA TRP A 32 -6.93 -2.01 -3.43
C TRP A 32 -6.88 -1.68 -4.93
N ASP A 33 -7.69 -2.38 -5.72
CA ASP A 33 -7.78 -2.17 -7.18
C ASP A 33 -8.30 -0.77 -7.52
N TYR A 34 -9.29 -0.27 -6.75
CA TYR A 34 -9.82 1.07 -6.93
C TYR A 34 -8.73 2.14 -6.74
N PHE A 35 -8.04 2.13 -5.59
CA PHE A 35 -7.04 3.15 -5.29
C PHE A 35 -5.78 3.02 -6.15
N GLY A 36 -5.37 1.80 -6.48
CA GLY A 36 -4.28 1.56 -7.42
C GLY A 36 -4.55 2.18 -8.78
N ARG A 37 -5.72 1.90 -9.37
CA ARG A 37 -6.16 2.50 -10.64
C ARG A 37 -6.28 4.02 -10.53
N ARG A 38 -6.91 4.52 -9.47
CA ARG A 38 -7.09 5.96 -9.24
C ARG A 38 -5.77 6.71 -9.15
N THR A 39 -4.77 6.12 -8.51
CA THR A 39 -3.41 6.68 -8.46
C THR A 39 -2.81 6.85 -9.85
N ILE A 40 -2.96 5.85 -10.72
CA ILE A 40 -2.44 5.90 -12.11
C ILE A 40 -3.18 6.94 -12.95
N GLU A 41 -4.51 7.05 -12.82
CA GLU A 41 -5.30 8.08 -13.49
C GLU A 41 -4.82 9.49 -13.11
N LEU A 42 -4.66 9.75 -11.82
CA LEU A 42 -4.18 11.04 -11.30
C LEU A 42 -2.74 11.33 -11.74
N ALA A 43 -1.87 10.32 -11.77
CA ALA A 43 -0.50 10.46 -12.21
C ALA A 43 -0.39 10.86 -13.70
N SER A 44 -1.40 10.51 -14.53
CA SER A 44 -1.42 10.84 -15.97
C SER A 44 -0.10 10.50 -16.66
N ILE A 45 0.34 9.25 -16.52
CA ILE A 45 1.63 8.76 -17.04
C ILE A 45 1.55 8.68 -18.57
N PRO A 46 2.51 9.27 -19.34
CA PRO A 46 2.49 9.24 -20.79
C PRO A 46 2.62 7.84 -21.37
N ILE A 47 2.03 7.63 -22.56
CA ILE A 47 2.23 6.41 -23.36
C ILE A 47 3.72 6.23 -23.68
N GLY A 48 4.19 4.99 -23.67
CA GLY A 48 5.60 4.65 -23.92
C GLY A 48 6.51 4.80 -22.69
N SER A 49 5.99 5.23 -21.54
CA SER A 49 6.77 5.43 -20.32
C SER A 49 7.32 4.14 -19.74
N ARG A 50 8.49 4.25 -19.10
CA ARG A 50 9.06 3.25 -18.22
C ARG A 50 8.68 3.57 -16.77
N VAL A 51 7.92 2.69 -16.14
CA VAL A 51 7.35 2.88 -14.80
C VAL A 51 7.95 1.90 -13.81
N LEU A 52 8.27 2.38 -12.62
CA LEU A 52 8.58 1.55 -11.45
C LEU A 52 7.42 1.65 -10.47
N ASP A 53 6.82 0.53 -10.13
CA ASP A 53 5.79 0.42 -9.10
C ASP A 53 6.37 -0.31 -7.89
N VAL A 54 6.52 0.41 -6.78
CA VAL A 54 7.19 -0.09 -5.57
C VAL A 54 6.14 -0.42 -4.52
N CYS A 55 6.30 -1.57 -3.87
CA CYS A 55 5.26 -2.20 -3.03
C CYS A 55 4.01 -2.50 -3.86
N CYS A 56 4.20 -3.10 -5.03
CA CYS A 56 3.15 -3.30 -6.02
C CYS A 56 2.10 -4.35 -5.63
N GLY A 57 2.34 -5.15 -4.58
CA GLY A 57 1.44 -6.19 -4.10
C GLY A 57 1.00 -7.14 -5.20
N THR A 58 -0.32 -7.32 -5.35
CA THR A 58 -0.93 -8.14 -6.41
C THR A 58 -1.13 -7.38 -7.74
N GLY A 59 -0.48 -6.20 -7.88
CA GLY A 59 -0.50 -5.41 -9.12
C GLY A 59 -1.66 -4.43 -9.25
N ALA A 60 -2.27 -4.01 -8.14
CA ALA A 60 -3.41 -3.09 -8.15
C ALA A 60 -3.13 -1.76 -8.86
N SER A 61 -1.91 -1.25 -8.79
CA SER A 61 -1.40 -0.08 -9.53
C SER A 61 -0.59 -0.48 -10.77
N ALA A 62 0.22 -1.54 -10.67
CA ALA A 62 1.13 -1.95 -11.75
C ALA A 62 0.38 -2.38 -13.03
N LEU A 63 -0.73 -3.13 -12.91
CA LEU A 63 -1.52 -3.54 -14.05
C LEU A 63 -2.20 -2.35 -14.75
N PRO A 64 -2.91 -1.44 -14.05
CA PRO A 64 -3.39 -0.19 -14.66
C PRO A 64 -2.28 0.68 -15.26
N ALA A 65 -1.08 0.73 -14.65
CA ALA A 65 0.06 1.44 -15.21
C ALA A 65 0.48 0.83 -16.55
N ALA A 66 0.56 -0.51 -16.64
CA ALA A 66 0.91 -1.20 -17.89
C ALA A 66 -0.13 -0.97 -19.00
N GLU A 67 -1.41 -0.91 -18.65
CA GLU A 67 -2.49 -0.51 -19.56
C GLU A 67 -2.29 0.94 -20.05
N ALA A 68 -2.02 1.87 -19.14
CA ALA A 68 -1.89 3.30 -19.42
C ALA A 68 -0.68 3.64 -20.31
N VAL A 69 0.47 2.99 -20.08
CA VAL A 69 1.68 3.25 -20.89
C VAL A 69 1.65 2.54 -22.26
N GLY A 70 0.71 1.62 -22.47
CA GLY A 70 0.54 0.92 -23.74
C GLY A 70 1.70 -0.01 -24.09
N GLN A 71 1.63 -0.63 -25.27
CA GLN A 71 2.59 -1.68 -25.69
C GLN A 71 4.04 -1.21 -25.83
N THR A 72 4.27 0.08 -26.01
CA THR A 72 5.61 0.68 -26.16
C THR A 72 6.22 1.08 -24.82
N GLY A 73 5.42 1.12 -23.75
CA GLY A 73 5.88 1.34 -22.40
C GLY A 73 6.19 0.04 -21.68
N VAL A 74 6.81 0.12 -20.52
CA VAL A 74 7.14 -1.03 -19.66
C VAL A 74 6.93 -0.68 -18.19
N VAL A 75 6.42 -1.64 -17.43
CA VAL A 75 6.26 -1.52 -15.97
C VAL A 75 7.12 -2.55 -15.26
N ILE A 76 7.80 -2.14 -14.20
CA ILE A 76 8.50 -3.03 -13.29
C ILE A 76 7.83 -2.88 -11.92
N GLY A 77 7.17 -3.94 -11.46
CA GLY A 77 6.60 -4.03 -10.12
C GLY A 77 7.58 -4.68 -9.15
N VAL A 78 7.80 -4.09 -8.00
CA VAL A 78 8.68 -4.62 -6.95
C VAL A 78 7.92 -4.75 -5.64
N ASP A 79 8.02 -5.91 -4.99
CA ASP A 79 7.41 -6.16 -3.67
C ASP A 79 8.26 -7.13 -2.85
N LEU A 80 8.13 -7.09 -1.52
CA LEU A 80 8.77 -8.01 -0.57
C LEU A 80 8.01 -9.34 -0.41
N ALA A 81 6.72 -9.37 -0.75
CA ALA A 81 5.84 -10.51 -0.54
C ALA A 81 5.73 -11.35 -1.82
N GLU A 82 6.49 -12.43 -1.91
CA GLU A 82 6.51 -13.31 -3.09
C GLU A 82 5.13 -13.92 -3.39
N GLU A 83 4.33 -14.23 -2.36
CA GLU A 83 2.99 -14.79 -2.57
C GLU A 83 2.05 -13.77 -3.26
N LEU A 84 2.18 -12.47 -2.94
CA LEU A 84 1.45 -11.42 -3.66
C LEU A 84 1.94 -11.29 -5.11
N LEU A 85 3.25 -11.37 -5.34
CA LEU A 85 3.83 -11.32 -6.68
C LEU A 85 3.38 -12.51 -7.56
N LYS A 86 3.19 -13.70 -6.98
CA LYS A 86 2.60 -14.85 -7.70
C LYS A 86 1.19 -14.53 -8.20
N LEU A 87 0.36 -13.91 -7.35
CA LEU A 87 -0.97 -13.45 -7.74
C LEU A 87 -0.90 -12.38 -8.83
N ALA A 88 0.02 -11.42 -8.71
CA ALA A 88 0.24 -10.38 -9.70
C ALA A 88 0.60 -10.95 -11.08
N ARG A 89 1.54 -11.91 -11.13
CA ARG A 89 1.93 -12.61 -12.37
C ARG A 89 0.76 -13.39 -12.97
N THR A 90 -0.04 -14.03 -12.12
CA THR A 90 -1.25 -14.74 -12.56
C THR A 90 -2.26 -13.79 -13.18
N LYS A 91 -2.56 -12.65 -12.52
CA LYS A 91 -3.47 -11.62 -13.04
C LYS A 91 -2.95 -11.03 -14.36
N ALA A 92 -1.66 -10.73 -14.47
CA ALA A 92 -1.06 -10.24 -15.72
C ALA A 92 -1.25 -11.22 -16.88
N THR A 93 -1.03 -12.51 -16.63
CA THR A 93 -1.24 -13.58 -17.62
C THR A 93 -2.69 -13.68 -18.04
N GLN A 94 -3.63 -13.71 -17.10
CA GLN A 94 -5.06 -13.78 -17.35
C GLN A 94 -5.58 -12.59 -18.17
N ARG A 95 -5.06 -11.37 -17.86
CA ARG A 95 -5.41 -10.14 -18.59
C ARG A 95 -4.60 -9.94 -19.88
N ARG A 96 -3.68 -10.86 -20.20
CA ARG A 96 -2.79 -10.79 -21.37
C ARG A 96 -1.92 -9.52 -21.41
N VAL A 97 -1.56 -8.98 -20.22
CA VAL A 97 -0.63 -7.85 -20.08
C VAL A 97 0.79 -8.38 -20.25
N ARG A 98 1.54 -7.90 -21.24
CA ARG A 98 2.87 -8.43 -21.60
C ARG A 98 4.01 -7.45 -21.34
N ASN A 99 3.70 -6.19 -21.11
CA ASN A 99 4.65 -5.09 -20.89
C ASN A 99 4.88 -4.82 -19.39
N ILE A 100 4.83 -5.87 -18.58
CA ILE A 100 5.02 -5.81 -17.13
C ILE A 100 5.91 -6.95 -16.64
N GLU A 101 6.78 -6.64 -15.69
CA GLU A 101 7.61 -7.60 -14.98
C GLU A 101 7.45 -7.41 -13.47
N PHE A 102 7.42 -8.50 -12.71
CA PHE A 102 7.32 -8.48 -11.25
C PHE A 102 8.58 -9.09 -10.62
N GLN A 103 9.24 -8.31 -9.78
CA GLN A 103 10.51 -8.67 -9.13
C GLN A 103 10.35 -8.69 -7.60
N LEU A 104 10.87 -9.73 -6.95
CA LEU A 104 11.05 -9.77 -5.51
C LEU A 104 12.14 -8.77 -5.14
N GLY A 105 11.84 -7.83 -4.27
CA GLY A 105 12.81 -6.80 -3.88
C GLY A 105 12.31 -5.89 -2.78
N ASP A 106 13.24 -5.18 -2.18
CA ASP A 106 13.02 -4.24 -1.11
C ASP A 106 13.14 -2.80 -1.60
N MET A 107 12.15 -1.97 -1.27
CA MET A 107 12.12 -0.54 -1.55
C MET A 107 13.38 0.19 -1.06
N LEU A 108 13.98 -0.26 0.05
CA LEU A 108 15.19 0.34 0.63
C LEU A 108 16.49 -0.11 -0.06
N SER A 109 16.44 -1.07 -0.98
CA SER A 109 17.62 -1.62 -1.66
C SER A 109 17.44 -1.78 -3.17
N LEU A 110 16.67 -0.89 -3.81
CA LEU A 110 16.43 -0.89 -5.25
C LEU A 110 17.72 -0.76 -6.05
N ARG A 111 17.98 -1.72 -6.95
CA ARG A 111 19.20 -1.77 -7.77
C ARG A 111 19.01 -1.18 -9.17
N PHE A 112 18.18 -0.14 -9.29
CA PHE A 112 18.00 0.57 -10.56
C PHE A 112 18.89 1.81 -10.62
N PRO A 113 19.39 2.19 -11.81
CA PRO A 113 20.14 3.43 -11.96
C PRO A 113 19.31 4.66 -11.59
N VAL A 114 19.99 5.76 -11.21
CA VAL A 114 19.34 7.05 -11.06
C VAL A 114 18.77 7.53 -12.40
N ALA A 115 17.69 8.30 -12.37
CA ALA A 115 17.03 8.88 -13.54
C ALA A 115 16.70 7.87 -14.66
N SER A 116 16.31 6.63 -14.28
CA SER A 116 16.03 5.53 -15.23
C SER A 116 14.55 5.29 -15.50
N PHE A 117 13.66 6.00 -14.82
CA PHE A 117 12.20 5.85 -14.94
C PHE A 117 11.52 7.16 -15.30
N ASP A 118 10.46 7.05 -16.11
CA ASP A 118 9.55 8.15 -16.44
C ASP A 118 8.55 8.42 -15.32
N ALA A 119 8.20 7.37 -14.57
CA ALA A 119 7.37 7.50 -13.38
C ALA A 119 7.77 6.47 -12.33
N VAL A 120 7.62 6.86 -11.07
CA VAL A 120 7.68 5.96 -9.91
C VAL A 120 6.38 6.08 -9.16
N VAL A 121 5.79 4.93 -8.83
CA VAL A 121 4.52 4.79 -8.12
C VAL A 121 4.78 4.01 -6.84
N CYS A 122 4.12 4.40 -5.74
CA CYS A 122 4.09 3.62 -4.50
C CYS A 122 2.72 3.81 -3.84
N VAL A 123 1.91 2.76 -3.85
CA VAL A 123 0.56 2.77 -3.30
C VAL A 123 0.53 1.95 -2.01
N PHE A 124 0.20 2.61 -0.88
CA PHE A 124 0.14 2.02 0.46
C PHE A 124 1.42 1.32 0.94
N GLY A 125 2.59 1.78 0.46
CA GLY A 125 3.88 1.16 0.80
C GLY A 125 4.80 2.03 1.65
N ILE A 126 4.80 3.36 1.45
CA ILE A 126 5.83 4.26 1.98
C ILE A 126 5.88 4.31 3.51
N PHE A 127 4.80 4.03 4.20
CA PHE A 127 4.73 4.08 5.66
C PHE A 127 5.35 2.87 6.37
N PHE A 128 5.74 1.81 5.64
CA PHE A 128 6.41 0.63 6.23
C PHE A 128 7.88 0.84 6.50
N VAL A 129 8.45 1.98 6.11
CA VAL A 129 9.87 2.28 6.34
C VAL A 129 10.07 3.20 7.54
N PRO A 130 11.19 3.06 8.29
CA PRO A 130 11.48 3.92 9.43
C PRO A 130 11.66 5.39 9.05
N ASP A 131 12.39 5.65 7.96
CA ASP A 131 12.71 6.97 7.42
C ASP A 131 12.01 7.14 6.06
N MET A 132 10.79 7.67 6.11
CA MET A 132 9.97 7.88 4.92
C MET A 132 10.56 8.94 4.00
N ALA A 133 11.10 10.04 4.54
CA ALA A 133 11.68 11.12 3.73
C ALA A 133 12.86 10.62 2.91
N LYS A 134 13.75 9.86 3.53
CA LYS A 134 14.87 9.21 2.83
C LYS A 134 14.39 8.24 1.75
N ALA A 135 13.41 7.39 2.07
CA ALA A 135 12.87 6.45 1.08
C ALA A 135 12.23 7.18 -0.12
N VAL A 136 11.43 8.22 0.13
CA VAL A 136 10.86 9.06 -0.93
C VAL A 136 11.96 9.74 -1.76
N SER A 137 13.03 10.27 -1.13
CA SER A 137 14.16 10.84 -1.84
C SER A 137 14.86 9.82 -2.75
N GLU A 138 15.02 8.57 -2.30
CA GLU A 138 15.59 7.49 -3.11
C GLU A 138 14.68 7.14 -4.31
N LEU A 139 13.36 7.10 -4.12
CA LEU A 139 12.40 6.92 -5.21
C LEU A 139 12.46 8.09 -6.20
N TRP A 140 12.52 9.33 -5.69
CA TRP A 140 12.68 10.53 -6.50
C TRP A 140 13.94 10.52 -7.34
N ASN A 141 15.06 10.00 -6.81
CA ASN A 141 16.30 9.87 -7.54
C ASN A 141 16.22 8.89 -8.72
N ARG A 142 15.30 7.90 -8.69
CA ARG A 142 15.08 6.98 -9.83
C ARG A 142 14.35 7.65 -11.00
N ILE A 143 13.68 8.78 -10.75
CA ILE A 143 12.89 9.49 -11.75
C ILE A 143 13.80 10.40 -12.57
N ARG A 144 13.66 10.34 -13.90
CA ARG A 144 14.36 11.26 -14.83
C ARG A 144 13.79 12.69 -14.76
N PRO A 145 14.52 13.73 -15.18
CA PRO A 145 13.96 15.06 -15.40
C PRO A 145 12.69 15.00 -16.27
N GLY A 146 11.63 15.71 -15.87
CA GLY A 146 10.31 15.67 -16.51
C GLY A 146 9.44 14.47 -16.11
N GLY A 147 9.98 13.50 -15.37
CA GLY A 147 9.24 12.33 -14.92
C GLY A 147 8.40 12.60 -13.68
N LYS A 148 7.59 11.61 -13.28
CA LYS A 148 6.52 11.77 -12.28
C LYS A 148 6.70 10.85 -11.07
N LEU A 149 6.33 11.36 -9.90
CA LEU A 149 6.12 10.60 -8.67
C LEU A 149 4.62 10.55 -8.36
N ALA A 150 4.11 9.37 -8.00
CA ALA A 150 2.78 9.20 -7.45
C ALA A 150 2.84 8.33 -6.20
N LEU A 151 2.47 8.89 -5.06
CA LEU A 151 2.37 8.18 -3.79
C LEU A 151 0.92 8.19 -3.32
N THR A 152 0.47 7.07 -2.74
CA THR A 152 -0.83 6.99 -2.09
C THR A 152 -0.66 6.42 -0.70
N THR A 153 -1.27 7.08 0.29
CA THR A 153 -1.29 6.64 1.68
C THR A 153 -2.71 6.69 2.24
N TRP A 154 -2.93 6.01 3.34
CA TRP A 154 -4.17 6.16 4.08
C TRP A 154 -4.32 7.59 4.62
N GLY A 155 -5.54 8.09 4.60
CA GLY A 155 -6.00 9.24 5.34
C GLY A 155 -6.41 8.86 6.77
N PRO A 156 -7.08 9.76 7.49
CA PRO A 156 -7.55 9.49 8.84
C PRO A 156 -8.66 8.42 8.86
N ASN A 157 -8.85 7.80 10.02
CA ASN A 157 -9.95 6.87 10.31
C ASN A 157 -9.96 5.59 9.45
N PHE A 158 -8.79 5.06 9.08
CA PHE A 158 -8.73 3.83 8.27
C PHE A 158 -9.53 2.71 8.90
N CYS A 159 -10.49 2.18 8.12
CA CYS A 159 -11.41 1.10 8.49
C CYS A 159 -12.29 1.38 9.71
N GLU A 160 -12.48 2.64 10.14
CA GLU A 160 -13.45 2.94 11.17
C GLU A 160 -14.91 2.77 10.66
N PRO A 161 -15.84 2.34 11.51
CA PRO A 161 -15.67 2.01 12.95
C PRO A 161 -15.17 0.58 13.22
N ALA A 162 -15.04 -0.27 12.21
CA ALA A 162 -14.67 -1.68 12.37
C ALA A 162 -13.21 -1.88 12.85
N ASN A 163 -12.30 -0.93 12.59
CA ASN A 163 -10.96 -0.94 13.15
C ASN A 163 -10.98 -0.95 14.69
N ASN A 164 -11.83 -0.14 15.30
CA ASN A 164 -12.02 -0.13 16.76
C ASN A 164 -12.58 -1.47 17.29
N VAL A 165 -13.49 -2.11 16.54
CA VAL A 165 -14.00 -3.45 16.88
C VAL A 165 -12.85 -4.47 16.94
N PHE A 166 -11.99 -4.46 15.92
CA PHE A 166 -10.85 -5.37 15.86
C PHE A 166 -9.90 -5.17 17.05
N TRP A 167 -9.44 -3.94 17.27
CA TRP A 167 -8.45 -3.67 18.32
C TRP A 167 -9.01 -3.87 19.72
N ARG A 168 -10.28 -3.57 19.97
CA ARG A 168 -10.98 -3.88 21.24
C ARG A 168 -11.01 -5.39 21.50
N SER A 169 -11.24 -6.22 20.48
CA SER A 169 -11.23 -7.68 20.64
C SER A 169 -9.82 -8.21 20.90
N ILE A 170 -8.78 -7.64 20.28
CA ILE A 170 -7.38 -7.97 20.56
C ILE A 170 -7.02 -7.56 22.01
N GLU A 171 -7.35 -6.35 22.43
CA GLU A 171 -7.07 -5.85 23.77
C GLU A 171 -7.67 -6.76 24.85
N ASN A 172 -8.89 -7.26 24.64
CA ASN A 172 -9.55 -8.15 25.58
C ASN A 172 -8.94 -9.55 25.66
N ILE A 173 -8.40 -10.09 24.55
CA ILE A 173 -7.94 -11.48 24.46
C ILE A 173 -6.42 -11.57 24.55
N ARG A 174 -5.69 -10.65 23.92
CA ARG A 174 -4.22 -10.58 23.86
C ARG A 174 -3.77 -9.12 23.96
N PRO A 175 -3.88 -8.51 25.15
CA PRO A 175 -3.54 -7.08 25.36
C PRO A 175 -2.08 -6.74 25.00
N ASP A 176 -1.18 -7.73 25.04
CA ASP A 176 0.22 -7.60 24.60
C ASP A 176 0.37 -7.38 23.08
N LEU A 177 -0.64 -7.72 22.29
CA LEU A 177 -0.66 -7.51 20.83
C LEU A 177 -1.45 -6.26 20.40
N TYR A 178 -2.07 -5.56 21.35
CA TYR A 178 -2.78 -4.31 21.06
C TYR A 178 -1.85 -3.24 20.48
N LYS A 179 -2.33 -2.52 19.48
CA LYS A 179 -1.59 -1.42 18.85
C LYS A 179 -2.43 -0.15 18.88
N ALA A 180 -1.95 0.85 19.59
CA ALA A 180 -2.55 2.19 19.66
C ALA A 180 -2.14 3.09 18.48
N PHE A 181 -1.26 2.62 17.60
CA PHE A 181 -0.68 3.42 16.52
C PHE A 181 -0.39 2.57 15.30
N ASN A 182 -0.77 3.08 14.13
CA ASN A 182 -0.47 2.46 12.83
C ASN A 182 0.67 3.22 12.13
N PRO A 183 1.46 2.56 11.27
CA PRO A 183 2.56 3.22 10.58
C PRO A 183 2.15 4.45 9.75
N TRP A 184 0.94 4.44 9.18
CA TRP A 184 0.40 5.53 8.35
C TRP A 184 -0.13 6.72 9.15
N ASP A 185 -0.40 6.60 10.46
CA ASP A 185 -0.87 7.71 11.31
C ASP A 185 0.12 8.89 11.34
N ARG A 186 1.38 8.64 10.94
CA ARG A 186 2.41 9.68 10.78
C ARG A 186 2.21 10.58 9.57
N ILE A 187 1.43 10.13 8.58
CA ILE A 187 1.25 10.80 7.28
C ILE A 187 -0.22 10.74 6.80
N ASP A 188 -1.17 10.66 7.69
CA ASP A 188 -2.60 10.52 7.44
C ASP A 188 -3.32 11.83 7.08
N ASN A 189 -2.60 12.93 7.04
CA ASN A 189 -3.16 14.24 6.68
C ASN A 189 -2.24 15.00 5.70
N PRO A 190 -2.79 15.97 4.92
CA PRO A 190 -2.03 16.67 3.89
C PRO A 190 -0.78 17.40 4.40
N ALA A 191 -0.79 17.92 5.62
CA ALA A 191 0.33 18.68 6.16
C ALA A 191 1.50 17.75 6.51
N SER A 192 1.23 16.62 7.19
CA SER A 192 2.26 15.64 7.53
C SER A 192 2.86 14.97 6.29
N LEU A 193 2.02 14.63 5.28
CA LEU A 193 2.51 14.09 4.02
C LEU A 193 3.36 15.11 3.25
N ARG A 194 2.95 16.39 3.19
CA ARG A 194 3.74 17.46 2.58
C ARG A 194 5.10 17.60 3.23
N LYS A 195 5.16 17.58 4.56
CA LYS A 195 6.41 17.67 5.29
C LYS A 195 7.41 16.59 4.86
N ILE A 196 6.97 15.34 4.74
CA ILE A 196 7.83 14.24 4.27
C ILE A 196 8.33 14.48 2.83
N LEU A 197 7.48 15.01 1.95
CA LEU A 197 7.86 15.33 0.56
C LEU A 197 8.86 16.50 0.50
N ASP A 198 8.66 17.53 1.30
CA ASP A 198 9.57 18.68 1.40
C ASP A 198 10.94 18.23 1.94
N GLU A 199 10.98 17.41 2.99
CA GLU A 199 12.20 16.80 3.55
C GLU A 199 12.91 15.89 2.53
N ALA A 200 12.17 15.26 1.62
CA ALA A 200 12.72 14.47 0.52
C ALA A 200 13.23 15.32 -0.65
N GLY A 201 13.11 16.65 -0.58
CA GLY A 201 13.56 17.58 -1.62
C GLY A 201 12.57 17.74 -2.78
N ILE A 202 11.30 17.42 -2.60
CA ILE A 202 10.26 17.53 -3.62
C ILE A 202 9.50 18.84 -3.42
N ALA A 203 9.79 19.82 -4.26
CA ALA A 203 9.11 21.10 -4.22
C ALA A 203 7.70 21.03 -4.83
N SER A 204 6.74 21.70 -4.17
CA SER A 204 5.38 21.93 -4.68
C SER A 204 4.62 20.68 -5.12
N PRO A 205 4.56 19.60 -4.32
CA PRO A 205 3.74 18.45 -4.65
C PRO A 205 2.25 18.82 -4.61
N THR A 206 1.45 18.24 -5.49
CA THR A 206 -0.01 18.28 -5.41
C THR A 206 -0.46 17.18 -4.48
N ILE A 207 -1.22 17.52 -3.43
CA ILE A 207 -1.80 16.55 -2.51
C ILE A 207 -3.31 16.63 -2.64
N ILE A 208 -3.94 15.49 -2.92
CA ILE A 208 -5.38 15.34 -3.08
C ILE A 208 -5.86 14.40 -1.97
N ALA A 209 -6.84 14.82 -1.19
CA ALA A 209 -7.54 13.98 -0.24
C ALA A 209 -8.83 13.43 -0.88
N GLU A 210 -9.08 12.15 -0.70
CA GLU A 210 -10.33 11.50 -1.10
C GLU A 210 -10.92 10.79 0.11
N ASN A 211 -12.09 11.25 0.56
CA ASN A 211 -12.82 10.61 1.64
C ASN A 211 -13.83 9.62 1.05
N ARG A 212 -13.81 8.40 1.54
CA ARG A 212 -14.59 7.32 0.96
C ARG A 212 -15.05 6.34 2.01
N PHE A 213 -16.26 5.81 1.83
CA PHE A 213 -16.77 4.65 2.55
C PHE A 213 -16.72 3.42 1.63
N HIS A 214 -16.21 2.33 2.16
CA HIS A 214 -16.21 1.03 1.49
C HIS A 214 -17.30 0.15 2.12
N PRO A 215 -18.28 -0.34 1.34
CA PRO A 215 -19.37 -1.15 1.89
C PRO A 215 -18.85 -2.53 2.32
N ILE A 216 -19.35 -3.00 3.45
CA ILE A 216 -19.26 -4.38 3.88
C ILE A 216 -20.69 -4.95 3.92
N LYS A 217 -20.92 -6.06 3.21
CA LYS A 217 -22.25 -6.64 3.04
C LYS A 217 -22.61 -7.60 4.16
N SER A 218 -21.62 -8.07 4.88
CA SER A 218 -21.74 -8.99 5.99
C SER A 218 -20.58 -8.82 6.99
N ALA A 219 -20.71 -9.34 8.18
CA ALA A 219 -19.62 -9.39 9.14
C ALA A 219 -18.42 -10.22 8.63
N GLU A 220 -18.69 -11.21 7.79
CA GLU A 220 -17.69 -12.04 7.13
C GLU A 220 -16.86 -11.25 6.12
N ASP A 221 -17.43 -10.23 5.46
CA ASP A 221 -16.66 -9.30 4.61
C ASP A 221 -15.61 -8.54 5.43
N TRP A 222 -15.99 -8.07 6.63
CA TRP A 222 -15.02 -7.47 7.55
C TRP A 222 -13.91 -8.45 7.92
N TRP A 223 -14.28 -9.69 8.25
CA TRP A 223 -13.26 -10.69 8.59
C TRP A 223 -12.33 -11.00 7.42
N ALA A 224 -12.84 -11.00 6.19
CA ALA A 224 -11.99 -11.11 4.99
C ALA A 224 -11.02 -9.93 4.86
N ILE A 225 -11.45 -8.69 5.18
CA ILE A 225 -10.57 -7.50 5.22
C ILE A 225 -9.47 -7.68 6.28
N VAL A 226 -9.81 -8.18 7.46
CA VAL A 226 -8.82 -8.50 8.51
C VAL A 226 -7.77 -9.50 8.00
N LEU A 227 -8.20 -10.57 7.32
CA LEU A 227 -7.29 -11.61 6.84
C LEU A 227 -6.45 -11.18 5.63
N GLY A 228 -6.97 -10.30 4.76
CA GLY A 228 -6.31 -9.86 3.53
C GLY A 228 -5.55 -8.54 3.67
N SER A 229 -5.31 -8.04 4.89
CA SER A 229 -4.65 -6.76 5.12
C SER A 229 -3.60 -6.82 6.23
N GLY A 230 -3.10 -5.67 6.66
CA GLY A 230 -2.08 -5.56 7.72
C GLY A 230 -2.50 -6.13 9.08
N TYR A 231 -3.81 -6.30 9.35
CA TYR A 231 -4.30 -6.96 10.57
C TYR A 231 -3.86 -8.43 10.65
N ARG A 232 -3.62 -9.08 9.50
CA ARG A 232 -3.15 -10.46 9.41
C ARG A 232 -1.92 -10.73 10.26
N GLY A 233 -0.98 -9.80 10.31
CA GLY A 233 0.23 -9.93 11.12
C GLY A 233 -0.04 -10.04 12.64
N THR A 234 -1.18 -9.53 13.12
CA THR A 234 -1.62 -9.74 14.52
C THR A 234 -2.32 -11.09 14.65
N ILE A 235 -3.17 -11.46 13.70
CA ILE A 235 -3.88 -12.75 13.68
C ILE A 235 -2.92 -13.94 13.67
N GLU A 236 -1.80 -13.85 12.95
CA GLU A 236 -0.80 -14.94 12.89
C GLU A 236 -0.05 -15.18 14.22
N GLN A 237 -0.15 -14.26 15.18
CA GLN A 237 0.44 -14.42 16.51
C GLN A 237 -0.52 -15.06 17.52
N LEU A 238 -1.78 -15.31 17.14
CA LEU A 238 -2.80 -15.91 17.99
C LEU A 238 -2.76 -17.42 17.89
N THR A 239 -3.01 -18.10 19.01
CA THR A 239 -3.33 -19.53 19.02
C THR A 239 -4.64 -19.78 18.26
N PRO A 240 -4.93 -21.02 17.81
CA PRO A 240 -6.20 -21.33 17.15
C PRO A 240 -7.44 -20.95 17.97
N ALA A 241 -7.41 -21.14 19.29
CA ALA A 241 -8.51 -20.78 20.19
C ALA A 241 -8.71 -19.26 20.30
N GLU A 242 -7.60 -18.51 20.48
CA GLU A 242 -7.62 -17.04 20.51
C GLU A 242 -8.11 -16.46 19.18
N ARG A 243 -7.63 -16.99 18.06
CA ARG A 243 -8.06 -16.59 16.71
C ARG A 243 -9.56 -16.79 16.53
N GLN A 244 -10.11 -17.91 16.99
CA GLN A 244 -11.54 -18.18 16.93
C GLN A 244 -12.31 -17.20 17.82
N ALA A 245 -11.85 -16.94 19.04
CA ALA A 245 -12.51 -16.00 19.95
C ALA A 245 -12.48 -14.55 19.40
N VAL A 246 -11.36 -14.09 18.84
CA VAL A 246 -11.25 -12.78 18.19
C VAL A 246 -12.21 -12.69 16.99
N LYS A 247 -12.27 -13.74 16.17
CA LYS A 247 -13.20 -13.80 15.04
C LYS A 247 -14.65 -13.66 15.49
N GLU A 248 -15.07 -14.48 16.45
CA GLU A 248 -16.45 -14.48 16.96
C GLU A 248 -16.84 -13.13 17.55
N ALA A 249 -15.95 -12.51 18.36
CA ALA A 249 -16.15 -11.18 18.91
C ALA A 249 -16.31 -10.12 17.81
N ASN A 250 -15.45 -10.16 16.77
CA ASN A 250 -15.54 -9.23 15.64
C ASN A 250 -16.88 -9.41 14.90
N LEU A 251 -17.23 -10.65 14.52
CA LEU A 251 -18.46 -10.91 13.78
C LEU A 251 -19.71 -10.51 14.57
N ALA A 252 -19.72 -10.73 15.89
CA ALA A 252 -20.82 -10.31 16.77
C ALA A 252 -20.93 -8.79 16.80
N SER A 253 -19.84 -8.07 17.11
CA SER A 253 -19.86 -6.60 17.18
C SER A 253 -20.24 -5.94 15.85
N ILE A 254 -19.76 -6.44 14.72
CA ILE A 254 -20.14 -5.89 13.39
C ILE A 254 -21.65 -6.01 13.17
N ARG A 255 -22.27 -7.11 13.60
CA ARG A 255 -23.73 -7.31 13.51
C ARG A 255 -24.50 -6.47 14.51
N ASP A 256 -24.08 -6.47 15.77
CA ASP A 256 -24.77 -5.79 16.88
C ASP A 256 -24.71 -4.26 16.74
N GLU A 257 -23.58 -3.72 16.23
CA GLU A 257 -23.37 -2.30 15.97
C GLU A 257 -23.86 -1.89 14.55
N GLU A 258 -24.46 -2.82 13.78
CA GLU A 258 -24.99 -2.60 12.42
C GLU A 258 -24.00 -1.95 11.46
N ILE A 259 -22.71 -2.30 11.57
CA ILE A 259 -21.64 -1.72 10.74
C ILE A 259 -21.77 -2.27 9.32
N SER A 260 -22.14 -1.43 8.37
CA SER A 260 -22.36 -1.78 6.96
C SER A 260 -21.35 -1.15 6.00
N ALA A 261 -20.45 -0.29 6.50
CA ALA A 261 -19.38 0.33 5.74
C ALA A 261 -18.21 0.71 6.63
N VAL A 262 -17.03 0.81 6.05
CA VAL A 262 -15.81 1.28 6.71
C VAL A 262 -15.20 2.46 5.97
N GLU A 263 -14.58 3.38 6.71
CA GLU A 263 -13.88 4.50 6.10
C GLU A 263 -12.60 4.04 5.38
N THR A 264 -12.44 4.45 4.14
CA THR A 264 -11.24 4.20 3.33
C THR A 264 -10.71 5.51 2.76
N ASN A 265 -10.46 6.45 3.65
CA ASN A 265 -9.93 7.77 3.32
C ASN A 265 -8.46 7.65 2.87
N VAL A 266 -8.09 8.38 1.82
CA VAL A 266 -6.73 8.33 1.25
C VAL A 266 -6.20 9.71 0.90
N LEU A 267 -4.88 9.79 0.80
CA LEU A 267 -4.16 10.94 0.27
C LEU A 267 -3.33 10.48 -0.92
N TYR A 268 -3.45 11.21 -2.03
CA TYR A 268 -2.59 11.07 -3.20
C TYR A 268 -1.61 12.23 -3.24
N ALA A 269 -0.32 11.93 -3.35
CA ALA A 269 0.72 12.93 -3.56
C ALA A 269 1.35 12.75 -4.93
N LEU A 270 1.31 13.80 -5.74
CA LEU A 270 1.76 13.83 -7.12
C LEU A 270 2.83 14.90 -7.29
N ALA A 271 3.94 14.57 -7.96
CA ALA A 271 4.98 15.53 -8.27
C ALA A 271 5.59 15.26 -9.65
N THR A 272 6.00 16.32 -10.32
CA THR A 272 6.78 16.23 -11.57
C THR A 272 8.18 16.73 -11.32
N LYS A 273 9.20 15.94 -11.69
CA LYS A 273 10.60 16.31 -11.50
C LYS A 273 10.96 17.41 -12.49
N PRO A 274 11.50 18.55 -12.02
CA PRO A 274 11.89 19.63 -12.92
C PRO A 274 12.85 19.16 -14.02
N HIS A 275 12.73 19.74 -15.22
CA HIS A 275 13.77 19.58 -16.23
C HIS A 275 15.05 20.25 -15.74
N THR A 276 16.18 19.61 -15.96
CA THR A 276 17.48 20.26 -15.69
C THR A 276 17.59 21.44 -16.64
N VAL A 277 17.55 22.66 -16.10
CA VAL A 277 17.88 23.83 -16.89
C VAL A 277 19.39 23.75 -17.11
N THR A 278 19.82 23.41 -18.32
CA THR A 278 21.24 23.59 -18.72
C THR A 278 21.46 25.10 -18.83
N VAL A 279 22.17 25.66 -17.85
CA VAL A 279 22.66 27.04 -17.89
C VAL A 279 23.90 27.06 -18.78
#